data_ccd049f051ccf70b158a5d1905c5bf9a
#
_entry.id   ccd049f051ccf70b158a5d1905c5bf9a
#
_cell.length_a   1.000
_cell.length_b   1.000
_cell.length_c   1.000
_cell.angle_alpha   90.00
_cell.angle_beta   90.00
_cell.angle_gamma   90.00
#
_symmetry.space_group_name_H-M   'P 1'
#
loop_
_entity.id
_entity.type
_entity.pdbx_description
1 polymer ?
#
loop_
_entity_poly.entity_id
_entity_poly.type
_entity_poly.pdbx_seq_one_letter_code
_entity_poly.pdbx_strand_id
1 'polypeptide(L)'
;MKKPQDSSFAVQRRSGHIESTRYWKLSPAEPMGADCAPYPQSTADREAIEEAAALLREGSTVAFPTETVYGLGADARSTAAVEAVFAAKGRPSDNPLIVHIAERSELDGLVTEVHPSAAALIDAFWPGPLTVVLPVLPGVLSPLVTAGLDTVGVRMPDHPLALALIRAAGCPVAAPSANRSGRPSPTLAAHVLEDLAGYIGGVLDGGAAGVGLESTVVQVQPDGTAAVLRPGGITAEQLAAVLGPGAVTSAPAPAVDVAAGAPGPSTDLAEAPAAASGYSPGAAHAAGDNSPAPRAPGMKYTHYAPRGALGVVRGASAQRVAEAAADLLQAAQRAGEITGLLLFEEHRALYPANAAACVVSLGSLASPEEGARSLYAALRRFDEAGATYILAEACPDTGLGLAIMNRLMKAAGGTVVDAG
;
A
#
# COMPACT_ATOMS: atom_id res chain seq x y z
N MET A 1 11.71 35.10 17.50
CA MET A 1 10.96 33.85 17.48
C MET A 1 10.06 33.86 16.22
N LYS A 2 10.43 33.15 15.15
CA LYS A 2 9.59 32.98 13.98
C LYS A 2 8.58 31.84 14.27
N LYS A 3 7.28 32.12 14.17
CA LYS A 3 6.23 31.08 14.21
C LYS A 3 6.47 30.07 13.09
N PRO A 4 6.19 28.77 13.30
CA PRO A 4 6.21 27.79 12.20
C PRO A 4 5.26 28.28 11.11
N GLN A 5 5.69 28.17 9.85
CA GLN A 5 4.86 28.50 8.72
C GLN A 5 3.78 27.42 8.59
N ASP A 6 2.56 27.78 8.91
CA ASP A 6 1.34 27.03 8.63
C ASP A 6 1.15 27.03 7.10
N SER A 7 1.65 26.00 6.43
CA SER A 7 1.44 25.83 4.99
C SER A 7 0.18 24.99 4.76
N SER A 8 -0.99 25.67 4.74
CA SER A 8 -2.23 25.04 4.33
C SER A 8 -2.32 24.97 2.80
N PHE A 9 -2.41 23.78 2.24
CA PHE A 9 -2.70 23.59 0.82
C PHE A 9 -4.22 23.60 0.61
N ALA A 10 -4.73 24.66 -0.05
CA ALA A 10 -6.14 24.78 -0.40
C ALA A 10 -6.36 24.27 -1.83
N VAL A 11 -7.22 23.25 -1.99
CA VAL A 11 -7.68 22.79 -3.30
C VAL A 11 -9.12 23.26 -3.49
N GLN A 12 -9.35 24.05 -4.55
CA GLN A 12 -10.69 24.53 -4.88
C GLN A 12 -11.55 23.39 -5.46
N ARG A 13 -12.62 23.03 -4.77
CA ARG A 13 -13.65 22.11 -5.27
C ARG A 13 -14.83 22.86 -5.87
N ARG A 14 -15.42 22.33 -6.94
CA ARG A 14 -16.64 22.85 -7.59
C ARG A 14 -17.93 22.77 -6.72
N SER A 15 -17.87 22.28 -5.49
CA SER A 15 -19.01 22.15 -4.57
C SER A 15 -18.83 22.85 -3.23
N GLY A 16 -18.19 24.02 -3.18
CA GLY A 16 -18.35 24.98 -2.07
C GLY A 16 -17.77 24.63 -0.69
N HIS A 17 -17.28 23.43 -0.43
CA HIS A 17 -16.54 23.09 0.78
C HIS A 17 -15.04 22.96 0.49
N ILE A 18 -14.25 23.92 1.01
CA ILE A 18 -12.79 23.83 1.04
C ILE A 18 -12.41 23.27 2.40
N GLU A 19 -12.09 21.98 2.49
CA GLU A 19 -11.37 21.44 3.65
C GLU A 19 -9.88 21.70 3.43
N SER A 20 -9.26 22.47 4.34
CA SER A 20 -7.81 22.65 4.36
C SER A 20 -7.17 21.44 5.03
N THR A 21 -6.41 20.64 4.28
CA THR A 21 -5.58 19.58 4.84
C THR A 21 -4.39 20.19 5.58
N ARG A 22 -4.27 19.92 6.88
CA ARG A 22 -3.11 20.36 7.67
C ARG A 22 -1.87 19.55 7.28
N TYR A 23 -0.71 20.18 7.35
CA TYR A 23 0.55 19.51 7.03
C TYR A 23 1.59 19.83 8.10
N TRP A 24 2.13 18.78 8.72
CA TRP A 24 3.18 18.90 9.73
C TRP A 24 4.42 18.15 9.24
N LYS A 25 5.50 18.91 9.02
CA LYS A 25 6.81 18.32 8.73
C LYS A 25 7.53 18.11 10.06
N LEU A 26 7.82 16.84 10.37
CA LEU A 26 8.49 16.44 11.60
C LEU A 26 9.97 16.17 11.36
N SER A 27 10.73 16.18 12.45
CA SER A 27 12.12 15.70 12.42
C SER A 27 12.15 14.23 12.00
N PRO A 28 13.13 13.82 11.17
CA PRO A 28 13.25 12.41 10.80
C PRO A 28 13.30 11.53 12.05
N ALA A 29 12.44 10.53 12.12
CA ALA A 29 12.48 9.52 13.16
C ALA A 29 13.57 8.51 12.82
N GLU A 30 14.59 8.40 13.68
CA GLU A 30 15.57 7.33 13.54
C GLU A 30 14.95 5.97 13.88
N PRO A 31 15.36 4.88 13.21
CA PRO A 31 14.89 3.54 13.53
C PRO A 31 15.11 3.23 15.02
N MET A 32 14.17 2.52 15.64
CA MET A 32 14.25 2.14 17.05
C MET A 32 15.48 1.24 17.29
N GLY A 33 16.62 1.84 17.65
CA GLY A 33 17.79 1.16 18.19
C GLY A 33 17.78 1.20 19.72
N ALA A 34 18.49 0.30 20.37
CA ALA A 34 18.53 0.19 21.85
C ALA A 34 19.00 1.48 22.57
N ASP A 35 19.67 2.38 21.85
CA ASP A 35 20.25 3.63 22.39
C ASP A 35 19.57 4.91 21.84
N CYS A 36 18.45 4.80 21.11
CA CYS A 36 17.76 5.96 20.57
C CYS A 36 16.91 6.69 21.62
N ALA A 37 17.01 8.03 21.65
CA ALA A 37 16.14 8.86 22.47
C ALA A 37 14.67 8.62 22.10
N PRO A 38 13.74 8.61 23.10
CA PRO A 38 12.32 8.41 22.80
C PRO A 38 11.79 9.50 21.87
N TYR A 39 11.03 9.11 20.87
CA TYR A 39 10.31 10.03 19.98
C TYR A 39 9.01 10.50 20.65
N PRO A 40 8.59 11.76 20.54
CA PRO A 40 9.16 12.87 19.76
C PRO A 40 10.36 13.55 20.44
N GLN A 41 11.35 13.97 19.63
CA GLN A 41 12.60 14.56 20.11
C GLN A 41 12.48 16.08 20.36
N SER A 42 11.51 16.74 19.75
CA SER A 42 11.30 18.20 19.88
C SER A 42 9.93 18.53 20.45
N THR A 43 9.79 19.74 21.03
CA THR A 43 8.49 20.26 21.47
C THR A 43 7.55 20.45 20.27
N ALA A 44 8.08 20.92 19.12
CA ALA A 44 7.29 21.12 17.92
C ALA A 44 6.74 19.79 17.37
N ASP A 45 7.55 18.71 17.37
CA ASP A 45 7.07 17.38 16.96
C ASP A 45 5.98 16.86 17.90
N ARG A 46 6.13 17.12 19.21
CA ARG A 46 5.11 16.74 20.21
C ARG A 46 3.79 17.47 19.99
N GLU A 47 3.85 18.78 19.76
CA GLU A 47 2.67 19.59 19.46
C GLU A 47 1.98 19.13 18.17
N ALA A 48 2.74 18.87 17.11
CA ALA A 48 2.20 18.36 15.85
C ALA A 48 1.50 16.99 16.00
N ILE A 49 2.11 16.08 16.78
CA ILE A 49 1.51 14.75 17.05
C ILE A 49 0.23 14.92 17.87
N GLU A 50 0.21 15.79 18.87
CA GLU A 50 -0.99 16.01 19.70
C GLU A 50 -2.13 16.66 18.89
N GLU A 51 -1.83 17.62 18.00
CA GLU A 51 -2.81 18.20 17.07
C GLU A 51 -3.38 17.14 16.12
N ALA A 52 -2.53 16.28 15.57
CA ALA A 52 -2.96 15.18 14.71
C ALA A 52 -3.80 14.14 15.47
N ALA A 53 -3.41 13.80 16.69
CA ALA A 53 -4.16 12.91 17.58
C ALA A 53 -5.53 13.50 17.97
N ALA A 54 -5.60 14.82 18.20
CA ALA A 54 -6.87 15.50 18.44
C ALA A 54 -7.82 15.35 17.24
N LEU A 55 -7.34 15.48 16.01
CA LEU A 55 -8.14 15.23 14.81
C LEU A 55 -8.69 13.80 14.76
N LEU A 56 -7.88 12.78 15.13
CA LEU A 56 -8.37 11.39 15.19
C LEU A 56 -9.47 11.22 16.25
N ARG A 57 -9.28 11.80 17.45
CA ARG A 57 -10.29 11.77 18.53
C ARG A 57 -11.59 12.49 18.15
N GLU A 58 -11.51 13.53 17.33
CA GLU A 58 -12.66 14.28 16.80
C GLU A 58 -13.36 13.58 15.62
N GLY A 59 -12.90 12.39 15.22
CA GLY A 59 -13.46 11.61 14.13
C GLY A 59 -12.99 12.02 12.74
N SER A 60 -11.96 12.87 12.64
CA SER A 60 -11.30 13.21 11.38
C SER A 60 -10.26 12.16 10.99
N THR A 61 -9.69 12.30 9.79
CA THR A 61 -8.67 11.38 9.26
C THR A 61 -7.30 12.04 9.18
N VAL A 62 -6.25 11.29 9.52
CA VAL A 62 -4.86 11.76 9.46
C VAL A 62 -4.01 10.73 8.73
N ALA A 63 -3.25 11.19 7.75
CA ALA A 63 -2.23 10.35 7.12
C ALA A 63 -0.91 10.43 7.90
N PHE A 64 -0.27 9.28 8.08
CA PHE A 64 0.97 9.16 8.86
C PHE A 64 1.90 8.11 8.25
N PRO A 65 3.23 8.27 8.39
CA PRO A 65 4.20 7.31 7.91
C PRO A 65 4.22 6.05 8.77
N THR A 66 4.49 4.93 8.13
CA THR A 66 4.94 3.69 8.79
C THR A 66 6.22 3.22 8.11
N GLU A 67 6.86 2.17 8.64
CA GLU A 67 8.00 1.54 7.98
C GLU A 67 7.64 0.95 6.61
N THR A 68 6.37 0.62 6.37
CA THR A 68 5.88 0.03 5.12
C THR A 68 5.47 1.07 4.08
N VAL A 69 4.36 1.76 4.30
CA VAL A 69 3.80 2.84 3.47
C VAL A 69 3.08 3.84 4.36
N TYR A 70 2.72 5.01 3.84
CA TYR A 70 1.84 5.92 4.58
C TYR A 70 0.46 5.33 4.74
N GLY A 71 -0.06 5.34 5.98
CA GLY A 71 -1.42 4.94 6.34
C GLY A 71 -2.36 6.15 6.45
N LEU A 72 -3.63 5.98 6.08
CA LEU A 72 -4.71 6.94 6.36
C LEU A 72 -5.50 6.46 7.57
N GLY A 73 -5.24 7.06 8.73
CA GLY A 73 -5.79 6.67 10.01
C GLY A 73 -7.12 7.30 10.36
N ALA A 74 -7.93 6.52 11.06
CA ALA A 74 -9.15 6.95 11.76
C ALA A 74 -9.35 6.11 13.02
N ASP A 75 -10.11 6.61 14.02
CA ASP A 75 -10.51 5.80 15.17
C ASP A 75 -11.32 4.58 14.70
N ALA A 76 -10.78 3.39 14.90
CA ALA A 76 -11.36 2.13 14.44
C ALA A 76 -12.71 1.80 15.10
N ARG A 77 -13.07 2.46 16.21
CA ARG A 77 -14.33 2.28 16.95
C ARG A 77 -15.45 3.17 16.38
N SER A 78 -15.08 4.26 15.71
CA SER A 78 -16.02 5.25 15.16
C SER A 78 -16.41 4.92 13.73
N THR A 79 -17.66 4.49 13.51
CA THR A 79 -18.16 4.20 12.16
C THR A 79 -18.07 5.43 11.26
N ALA A 80 -18.40 6.62 11.75
CA ALA A 80 -18.33 7.85 10.98
C ALA A 80 -16.89 8.21 10.56
N ALA A 81 -15.89 8.00 11.46
CA ALA A 81 -14.49 8.21 11.13
C ALA A 81 -13.99 7.21 10.08
N VAL A 82 -14.42 5.95 10.19
CA VAL A 82 -14.09 4.91 9.21
C VAL A 82 -14.75 5.18 7.85
N GLU A 83 -15.99 5.64 7.81
CA GLU A 83 -16.68 6.09 6.59
C GLU A 83 -15.93 7.23 5.90
N ALA A 84 -15.36 8.18 6.67
CA ALA A 84 -14.53 9.24 6.11
C ALA A 84 -13.28 8.72 5.40
N VAL A 85 -12.66 7.64 5.91
CA VAL A 85 -11.54 6.96 5.22
C VAL A 85 -11.99 6.38 3.87
N PHE A 86 -13.12 5.67 3.83
CA PHE A 86 -13.65 5.11 2.58
C PHE A 86 -14.00 6.21 1.58
N ALA A 87 -14.66 7.27 2.03
CA ALA A 87 -15.03 8.42 1.21
C ALA A 87 -13.80 9.14 0.64
N ALA A 88 -12.80 9.46 1.47
CA ALA A 88 -11.57 10.13 1.03
C ALA A 88 -10.82 9.33 -0.04
N LYS A 89 -10.78 8.01 0.09
CA LYS A 89 -10.09 7.11 -0.85
C LYS A 89 -10.91 6.76 -2.09
N GLY A 90 -12.24 6.85 -2.05
CA GLY A 90 -13.11 6.20 -3.03
C GLY A 90 -12.97 4.67 -2.97
N ARG A 91 -12.81 4.11 -1.75
CA ARG A 91 -12.60 2.68 -1.52
C ARG A 91 -13.94 1.95 -1.36
N PRO A 92 -14.09 0.74 -1.94
CA PRO A 92 -15.24 -0.13 -1.64
C PRO A 92 -15.26 -0.56 -0.16
N SER A 93 -16.45 -0.54 0.46
CA SER A 93 -16.61 -0.85 1.89
C SER A 93 -16.57 -2.35 2.23
N ASP A 94 -16.58 -3.23 1.24
CA ASP A 94 -16.44 -4.68 1.39
C ASP A 94 -14.98 -5.15 1.59
N ASN A 95 -14.03 -4.20 1.64
CA ASN A 95 -12.60 -4.49 1.76
C ASN A 95 -12.12 -4.09 3.17
N PRO A 96 -11.84 -5.06 4.08
CA PRO A 96 -11.55 -4.77 5.48
C PRO A 96 -10.32 -3.87 5.66
N LEU A 97 -10.19 -3.28 6.85
CA LEU A 97 -9.08 -2.41 7.23
C LEU A 97 -8.20 -3.09 8.27
N ILE A 98 -6.90 -2.77 8.26
CA ILE A 98 -5.95 -3.19 9.30
C ILE A 98 -6.02 -2.19 10.45
N VAL A 99 -6.15 -2.71 11.66
CA VAL A 99 -6.10 -1.94 12.91
C VAL A 99 -4.66 -1.86 13.40
N HIS A 100 -4.18 -0.65 13.65
CA HIS A 100 -2.85 -0.38 14.18
C HIS A 100 -2.94 -0.07 15.67
N ILE A 101 -2.05 -0.68 16.46
CA ILE A 101 -1.89 -0.50 17.90
C ILE A 101 -0.48 -0.02 18.22
N ALA A 102 -0.30 0.60 19.37
CA ALA A 102 0.99 1.07 19.84
C ALA A 102 1.61 0.19 20.93
N GLU A 103 0.78 -0.62 21.59
CA GLU A 103 1.19 -1.52 22.69
C GLU A 103 0.53 -2.89 22.49
N ARG A 104 1.28 -3.97 22.76
CA ARG A 104 0.76 -5.33 22.62
C ARG A 104 -0.44 -5.61 23.54
N SER A 105 -0.46 -5.01 24.72
CA SER A 105 -1.56 -5.14 25.68
C SER A 105 -2.91 -4.64 25.16
N GLU A 106 -2.91 -3.79 24.11
CA GLU A 106 -4.14 -3.33 23.48
C GLU A 106 -4.90 -4.47 22.76
N LEU A 107 -4.24 -5.59 22.45
CA LEU A 107 -4.91 -6.78 21.89
C LEU A 107 -6.02 -7.32 22.81
N ASP A 108 -5.85 -7.26 24.13
CA ASP A 108 -6.82 -7.79 25.12
C ASP A 108 -8.19 -7.10 24.99
N GLY A 109 -8.22 -5.86 24.47
CA GLY A 109 -9.44 -5.11 24.21
C GLY A 109 -10.01 -5.25 22.80
N LEU A 110 -9.36 -6.00 21.91
CA LEU A 110 -9.72 -6.07 20.49
C LEU A 110 -10.07 -7.48 20.01
N VAL A 111 -9.46 -8.51 20.60
CA VAL A 111 -9.57 -9.89 20.11
C VAL A 111 -9.98 -10.85 21.22
N THR A 112 -10.65 -11.93 20.85
CA THR A 112 -11.13 -12.93 21.83
C THR A 112 -10.04 -13.86 22.29
N GLU A 113 -9.08 -14.17 21.41
CA GLU A 113 -7.98 -15.09 21.69
C GLU A 113 -6.80 -14.85 20.74
N VAL A 114 -5.63 -15.27 21.15
CA VAL A 114 -4.41 -15.30 20.32
C VAL A 114 -3.85 -16.71 20.35
N HIS A 115 -3.93 -17.42 19.23
CA HIS A 115 -3.36 -18.77 19.09
C HIS A 115 -1.86 -18.77 19.42
N PRO A 116 -1.27 -19.80 20.05
CA PRO A 116 0.17 -19.84 20.40
C PRO A 116 1.11 -19.56 19.20
N SER A 117 0.80 -20.10 18.02
CA SER A 117 1.57 -19.81 16.81
C SER A 117 1.47 -18.32 16.41
N ALA A 118 0.29 -17.70 16.56
CA ALA A 118 0.13 -16.27 16.31
C ALA A 118 0.93 -15.44 17.33
N ALA A 119 0.92 -15.84 18.60
CA ALA A 119 1.72 -15.21 19.66
C ALA A 119 3.22 -15.27 19.34
N ALA A 120 3.72 -16.45 18.90
CA ALA A 120 5.12 -16.60 18.49
C ALA A 120 5.50 -15.67 17.32
N LEU A 121 4.63 -15.51 16.33
CA LEU A 121 4.86 -14.59 15.23
C LEU A 121 4.84 -13.12 15.68
N ILE A 122 3.92 -12.77 16.58
CA ILE A 122 3.83 -11.43 17.19
C ILE A 122 5.11 -11.15 17.99
N ASP A 123 5.58 -12.09 18.79
CA ASP A 123 6.82 -11.95 19.58
C ASP A 123 8.06 -11.74 18.69
N ALA A 124 8.09 -12.40 17.53
CA ALA A 124 9.24 -12.34 16.63
C ALA A 124 9.24 -11.08 15.74
N PHE A 125 8.07 -10.55 15.37
CA PHE A 125 7.96 -9.56 14.29
C PHE A 125 7.22 -8.27 14.66
N TRP A 126 6.78 -8.07 15.91
CA TRP A 126 6.22 -6.81 16.37
C TRP A 126 7.15 -6.11 17.37
N PRO A 127 7.32 -4.79 17.20
CA PRO A 127 6.81 -3.92 16.13
C PRO A 127 7.42 -4.29 14.76
N GLY A 128 6.61 -4.19 13.67
CA GLY A 128 7.13 -4.53 12.35
C GLY A 128 6.07 -4.74 11.25
N PRO A 129 6.54 -5.14 10.05
CA PRO A 129 5.71 -5.23 8.85
C PRO A 129 4.92 -6.56 8.77
N LEU A 130 4.38 -7.02 9.90
CA LEU A 130 3.51 -8.19 10.01
C LEU A 130 2.12 -7.78 10.51
N THR A 131 1.08 -8.17 9.78
CA THR A 131 -0.32 -8.11 10.20
C THR A 131 -0.82 -9.51 10.50
N VAL A 132 -1.39 -9.72 11.67
CA VAL A 132 -1.98 -10.99 12.08
C VAL A 132 -3.49 -10.86 12.08
N VAL A 133 -4.19 -11.77 11.40
CA VAL A 133 -5.65 -11.85 11.38
C VAL A 133 -6.09 -12.68 12.59
N LEU A 134 -6.89 -12.07 13.46
CA LEU A 134 -7.31 -12.61 14.76
C LEU A 134 -8.84 -12.52 14.91
N PRO A 135 -9.47 -13.40 15.71
CA PRO A 135 -10.89 -13.33 16.02
C PRO A 135 -11.22 -12.02 16.78
N VAL A 136 -12.14 -11.20 16.25
CA VAL A 136 -12.45 -9.90 16.83
C VAL A 136 -13.43 -10.04 18.01
N LEU A 137 -13.25 -9.24 19.08
CA LEU A 137 -14.24 -9.08 20.13
C LEU A 137 -15.48 -8.39 19.56
N PRO A 138 -16.69 -8.96 19.75
CA PRO A 138 -17.92 -8.36 19.23
C PRO A 138 -18.16 -6.94 19.76
N GLY A 139 -18.49 -6.02 18.87
CA GLY A 139 -18.94 -4.66 19.23
C GLY A 139 -17.84 -3.67 19.63
N VAL A 140 -16.55 -4.07 19.64
CA VAL A 140 -15.44 -3.17 20.02
C VAL A 140 -14.94 -2.30 18.87
N LEU A 141 -15.16 -2.73 17.63
CA LEU A 141 -14.78 -2.02 16.40
C LEU A 141 -15.99 -1.69 15.56
N SER A 142 -15.87 -0.67 14.72
CA SER A 142 -16.85 -0.40 13.66
C SER A 142 -16.98 -1.62 12.73
N PRO A 143 -18.21 -2.05 12.37
CA PRO A 143 -18.40 -3.17 11.46
C PRO A 143 -17.79 -2.94 10.06
N LEU A 144 -17.57 -1.69 9.69
CA LEU A 144 -16.88 -1.34 8.44
C LEU A 144 -15.38 -1.69 8.46
N VAL A 145 -14.76 -1.75 9.64
CA VAL A 145 -13.34 -2.16 9.78
C VAL A 145 -13.17 -3.61 9.38
N THR A 146 -14.08 -4.47 9.82
CA THR A 146 -14.04 -5.91 9.55
C THR A 146 -14.74 -6.30 8.24
N ALA A 147 -15.44 -5.36 7.58
CA ALA A 147 -16.30 -5.66 6.43
C ALA A 147 -17.32 -6.78 6.73
N GLY A 148 -17.80 -6.85 7.99
CA GLY A 148 -18.75 -7.86 8.46
C GLY A 148 -18.15 -9.23 8.79
N LEU A 149 -16.81 -9.37 8.72
CA LEU A 149 -16.12 -10.60 9.13
C LEU A 149 -16.06 -10.68 10.68
N ASP A 150 -15.88 -11.91 11.19
CA ASP A 150 -15.64 -12.23 12.61
C ASP A 150 -14.15 -12.10 13.00
N THR A 151 -13.32 -11.62 12.09
CA THR A 151 -11.89 -11.46 12.27
C THR A 151 -11.44 -10.03 11.92
N VAL A 152 -10.31 -9.62 12.49
CA VAL A 152 -9.66 -8.34 12.23
C VAL A 152 -8.16 -8.53 12.02
N GLY A 153 -7.59 -7.85 11.04
CA GLY A 153 -6.14 -7.75 10.89
C GLY A 153 -5.59 -6.70 11.86
N VAL A 154 -4.68 -7.10 12.75
CA VAL A 154 -4.03 -6.20 13.71
C VAL A 154 -2.53 -6.13 13.43
N ARG A 155 -1.94 -4.97 13.63
CA ARG A 155 -0.52 -4.72 13.45
C ARG A 155 0.01 -3.70 14.46
N MET A 156 1.25 -3.88 14.90
CA MET A 156 2.03 -2.89 15.63
C MET A 156 3.17 -2.43 14.71
N PRO A 157 3.13 -1.19 14.13
CA PRO A 157 4.11 -0.74 13.13
C PRO A 157 5.46 -0.43 13.80
N ASP A 158 6.57 -0.69 13.07
CA ASP A 158 7.91 -0.30 13.51
C ASP A 158 8.25 1.10 12.99
N HIS A 159 7.53 2.10 13.50
CA HIS A 159 7.79 3.50 13.17
C HIS A 159 7.50 4.39 14.37
N PRO A 160 8.52 5.08 14.93
CA PRO A 160 8.38 5.86 16.16
C PRO A 160 7.25 6.89 16.12
N LEU A 161 7.09 7.58 14.98
CA LEU A 161 6.02 8.57 14.81
C LEU A 161 4.63 7.92 14.80
N ALA A 162 4.48 6.78 14.10
CA ALA A 162 3.21 6.05 14.09
C ALA A 162 2.79 5.61 15.49
N LEU A 163 3.72 5.03 16.25
CA LEU A 163 3.49 4.60 17.64
C LEU A 163 3.15 5.79 18.54
N ALA A 164 3.86 6.92 18.39
CA ALA A 164 3.59 8.13 19.16
C ALA A 164 2.20 8.71 18.85
N LEU A 165 1.78 8.74 17.57
CA LEU A 165 0.45 9.20 17.17
C LEU A 165 -0.65 8.30 17.74
N ILE A 166 -0.51 6.96 17.63
CA ILE A 166 -1.50 6.00 18.13
C ILE A 166 -1.65 6.13 19.66
N ARG A 167 -0.52 6.23 20.40
CA ARG A 167 -0.55 6.49 21.85
C ARG A 167 -1.26 7.78 22.20
N ALA A 168 -0.93 8.88 21.52
CA ALA A 168 -1.55 10.18 21.75
C ALA A 168 -3.04 10.19 21.42
N ALA A 169 -3.46 9.46 20.38
CA ALA A 169 -4.85 9.30 20.00
C ALA A 169 -5.65 8.51 21.06
N GLY A 170 -5.03 7.57 21.78
CA GLY A 170 -5.66 6.77 22.82
C GLY A 170 -6.76 5.83 22.28
N CYS A 171 -6.63 5.42 21.03
CA CYS A 171 -7.57 4.52 20.36
C CYS A 171 -6.84 3.63 19.34
N PRO A 172 -7.38 2.43 19.04
CA PRO A 172 -6.92 1.64 17.93
C PRO A 172 -7.21 2.37 16.60
N VAL A 173 -6.22 2.43 15.72
CA VAL A 173 -6.31 3.22 14.48
C VAL A 173 -6.50 2.30 13.28
N ALA A 174 -7.66 2.36 12.65
CA ALA A 174 -7.88 1.68 11.36
C ALA A 174 -7.18 2.49 10.25
N ALA A 175 -6.21 1.88 9.55
CA ALA A 175 -5.44 2.57 8.54
C ALA A 175 -5.14 1.70 7.31
N PRO A 176 -5.83 1.90 6.18
CA PRO A 176 -5.36 1.48 4.87
C PRO A 176 -4.25 2.41 4.38
N SER A 177 -3.57 2.07 3.27
CA SER A 177 -2.62 2.98 2.61
C SER A 177 -3.26 4.34 2.25
N ALA A 178 -2.52 5.44 2.37
CA ALA A 178 -3.04 6.81 2.22
C ALA A 178 -3.05 7.30 0.75
N ASN A 179 -3.55 6.49 -0.20
CA ASN A 179 -3.72 6.81 -1.61
C ASN A 179 -5.20 6.78 -2.02
N ARG A 180 -5.56 7.43 -3.13
CA ARG A 180 -6.82 7.14 -3.83
C ARG A 180 -6.86 5.67 -4.24
N SER A 181 -8.03 5.03 -4.13
CA SER A 181 -8.20 3.61 -4.46
C SER A 181 -7.72 3.32 -5.89
N GLY A 182 -6.99 2.21 -6.05
CA GLY A 182 -6.40 1.81 -7.32
C GLY A 182 -5.01 2.36 -7.61
N ARG A 183 -4.63 3.53 -7.09
CA ARG A 183 -3.30 4.14 -7.31
C ARG A 183 -2.18 3.46 -6.52
N PRO A 184 -0.89 3.64 -6.91
CA PRO A 184 0.25 3.13 -6.16
C PRO A 184 0.27 3.66 -4.72
N SER A 185 0.59 2.80 -3.74
CA SER A 185 0.63 3.19 -2.34
C SER A 185 1.67 4.29 -2.08
N PRO A 186 1.40 5.22 -1.16
CA PRO A 186 2.30 6.35 -0.91
C PRO A 186 3.45 5.93 -0.01
N THR A 187 4.67 6.22 -0.45
CA THR A 187 5.91 6.05 0.32
C THR A 187 6.53 7.37 0.77
N LEU A 188 5.91 8.49 0.38
CA LEU A 188 6.27 9.86 0.74
C LEU A 188 5.02 10.66 1.09
N ALA A 189 5.12 11.66 1.95
CA ALA A 189 4.03 12.58 2.24
C ALA A 189 3.55 13.33 0.98
N ALA A 190 4.44 13.63 0.04
CA ALA A 190 4.09 14.25 -1.25
C ALA A 190 3.09 13.39 -2.05
N HIS A 191 3.24 12.04 -2.04
CA HIS A 191 2.30 11.13 -2.69
C HIS A 191 0.92 11.18 -2.03
N VAL A 192 0.88 11.34 -0.70
CA VAL A 192 -0.38 11.50 0.05
C VAL A 192 -1.07 12.80 -0.33
N LEU A 193 -0.34 13.91 -0.36
CA LEU A 193 -0.87 15.22 -0.72
C LEU A 193 -1.40 15.24 -2.15
N GLU A 194 -0.69 14.61 -3.10
CA GLU A 194 -1.15 14.47 -4.48
C GLU A 194 -2.52 13.79 -4.56
N ASP A 195 -2.72 12.73 -3.77
CA ASP A 195 -3.92 11.91 -3.84
C ASP A 195 -5.08 12.44 -2.97
N LEU A 196 -4.78 12.98 -1.78
CA LEU A 196 -5.78 13.18 -0.73
C LEU A 196 -5.84 14.61 -0.16
N ALA A 197 -5.07 15.58 -0.66
CA ALA A 197 -5.21 16.97 -0.22
C ALA A 197 -6.63 17.49 -0.46
N GLY A 198 -7.22 18.14 0.55
CA GLY A 198 -8.61 18.60 0.54
C GLY A 198 -9.67 17.53 0.79
N TYR A 199 -9.26 16.28 1.12
CA TYR A 199 -10.16 15.16 1.47
C TYR A 199 -9.95 14.66 2.89
N ILE A 200 -8.83 14.99 3.52
CA ILE A 200 -8.41 14.49 4.84
C ILE A 200 -8.02 15.64 5.77
N GLY A 201 -8.10 15.41 7.07
CA GLY A 201 -7.82 16.41 8.09
C GLY A 201 -6.35 16.84 8.15
N GLY A 202 -5.41 15.91 7.96
CA GLY A 202 -3.99 16.25 8.02
C GLY A 202 -3.03 15.18 7.54
N VAL A 203 -1.77 15.57 7.36
CA VAL A 203 -0.64 14.70 6.98
C VAL A 203 0.54 14.98 7.92
N LEU A 204 1.00 13.95 8.63
CA LEU A 204 2.26 13.96 9.34
C LEU A 204 3.37 13.50 8.38
N ASP A 205 4.33 14.35 8.07
CA ASP A 205 5.49 14.01 7.23
C ASP A 205 6.68 13.61 8.11
N GLY A 206 6.94 12.32 8.18
CA GLY A 206 8.11 11.73 8.85
C GLY A 206 9.18 11.22 7.89
N GLY A 207 9.13 11.63 6.62
CA GLY A 207 10.08 11.20 5.59
C GLY A 207 9.62 9.96 4.80
N ALA A 208 10.56 9.30 4.13
CA ALA A 208 10.29 8.16 3.28
C ALA A 208 10.05 6.87 4.09
N ALA A 209 9.12 6.03 3.62
CA ALA A 209 8.91 4.69 4.17
C ALA A 209 10.12 3.78 3.92
N GLY A 210 10.51 2.97 4.94
CA GLY A 210 11.74 2.17 4.90
C GLY A 210 11.65 0.90 4.07
N VAL A 211 10.50 0.17 4.14
CA VAL A 211 10.26 -1.11 3.44
C VAL A 211 9.66 -0.88 2.05
N GLY A 212 8.77 0.09 1.91
CA GLY A 212 8.17 0.49 0.63
C GLY A 212 7.02 -0.39 0.12
N LEU A 213 6.76 -1.54 0.74
CA LEU A 213 5.62 -2.42 0.46
C LEU A 213 4.79 -2.60 1.72
N GLU A 214 3.51 -2.92 1.57
CA GLU A 214 2.62 -3.19 2.69
C GLU A 214 3.07 -4.43 3.48
N SER A 215 2.59 -4.51 4.73
CA SER A 215 2.82 -5.63 5.63
C SER A 215 2.42 -6.97 5.02
N THR A 216 3.15 -8.02 5.40
CA THR A 216 2.68 -9.39 5.23
C THR A 216 1.43 -9.59 6.07
N VAL A 217 0.41 -10.24 5.52
CA VAL A 217 -0.83 -10.58 6.23
C VAL A 217 -0.91 -12.08 6.39
N VAL A 218 -0.98 -12.54 7.63
CA VAL A 218 -1.09 -13.96 7.96
C VAL A 218 -2.34 -14.25 8.77
N GLN A 219 -2.90 -15.44 8.56
CA GLN A 219 -3.94 -16.01 9.41
C GLN A 219 -3.48 -17.37 9.92
N VAL A 220 -3.44 -17.54 11.23
CA VAL A 220 -3.13 -18.83 11.83
C VAL A 220 -4.39 -19.69 11.82
N GLN A 221 -4.24 -20.94 11.37
CA GLN A 221 -5.30 -21.93 11.31
C GLN A 221 -5.42 -22.67 12.64
N PRO A 222 -6.55 -23.37 12.92
CA PRO A 222 -6.71 -24.11 14.17
C PRO A 222 -5.67 -25.19 14.43
N ASP A 223 -5.00 -25.71 13.39
CA ASP A 223 -3.90 -26.69 13.50
C ASP A 223 -2.54 -26.03 13.78
N GLY A 224 -2.49 -24.70 13.92
CA GLY A 224 -1.29 -23.92 14.20
C GLY A 224 -0.48 -23.54 12.95
N THR A 225 -0.89 -23.96 11.76
CA THR A 225 -0.26 -23.50 10.51
C THR A 225 -0.62 -22.05 10.18
N ALA A 226 0.28 -21.31 9.53
CA ALA A 226 0.06 -19.93 9.13
C ALA A 226 -0.18 -19.84 7.61
N ALA A 227 -1.34 -19.34 7.23
CA ALA A 227 -1.66 -19.03 5.84
C ALA A 227 -1.25 -17.57 5.53
N VAL A 228 -0.35 -17.38 4.57
CA VAL A 228 0.00 -16.05 4.04
C VAL A 228 -1.09 -15.60 3.09
N LEU A 229 -1.91 -14.67 3.53
CA LEU A 229 -3.01 -14.09 2.73
C LEU A 229 -2.51 -13.02 1.75
N ARG A 230 -1.46 -12.30 2.15
CA ARG A 230 -0.79 -11.30 1.31
C ARG A 230 0.71 -11.30 1.62
N PRO A 231 1.59 -11.57 0.64
CA PRO A 231 3.03 -11.42 0.83
C PRO A 231 3.41 -9.94 1.01
N GLY A 232 4.42 -9.66 1.82
CA GLY A 232 4.87 -8.30 2.15
C GLY A 232 6.27 -8.29 2.76
N GLY A 233 6.52 -7.37 3.71
CA GLY A 233 7.84 -7.14 4.29
C GLY A 233 8.45 -8.32 5.06
N ILE A 234 7.62 -9.25 5.58
CA ILE A 234 8.08 -10.50 6.19
C ILE A 234 7.87 -11.63 5.18
N THR A 235 8.94 -12.40 4.89
CA THR A 235 8.89 -13.48 3.90
C THR A 235 8.34 -14.77 4.50
N ALA A 236 7.90 -15.71 3.64
CA ALA A 236 7.42 -17.02 4.07
C ALA A 236 8.53 -17.83 4.78
N GLU A 237 9.77 -17.67 4.34
CA GLU A 237 10.95 -18.31 4.95
C GLU A 237 11.19 -17.79 6.37
N GLN A 238 11.03 -16.48 6.61
CA GLN A 238 11.14 -15.89 7.94
C GLN A 238 10.03 -16.38 8.89
N LEU A 239 8.79 -16.48 8.38
CA LEU A 239 7.69 -17.07 9.16
C LEU A 239 7.95 -18.54 9.50
N ALA A 240 8.45 -19.32 8.53
CA ALA A 240 8.79 -20.73 8.74
C ALA A 240 9.97 -20.93 9.69
N ALA A 241 10.89 -19.98 9.77
CA ALA A 241 11.97 -20.01 10.76
C ALA A 241 11.45 -19.92 12.22
N VAL A 242 10.30 -19.27 12.43
CA VAL A 242 9.66 -19.15 13.75
C VAL A 242 8.75 -20.34 14.04
N LEU A 243 7.93 -20.76 13.07
CA LEU A 243 6.89 -21.79 13.30
C LEU A 243 7.35 -23.22 13.00
N GLY A 244 8.46 -23.38 12.31
CA GLY A 244 8.99 -24.66 11.87
C GLY A 244 8.70 -24.98 10.39
N PRO A 245 9.43 -25.96 9.84
CA PRO A 245 9.25 -26.38 8.43
C PRO A 245 7.84 -26.91 8.17
N GLY A 246 7.25 -26.47 7.05
CA GLY A 246 5.91 -26.93 6.63
C GLY A 246 4.75 -26.24 7.36
N ALA A 247 5.01 -25.37 8.35
CA ALA A 247 3.97 -24.66 9.09
C ALA A 247 3.44 -23.41 8.37
N VAL A 248 4.01 -23.03 7.22
CA VAL A 248 3.60 -21.85 6.45
C VAL A 248 3.05 -22.27 5.10
N THR A 249 1.84 -21.81 4.78
CA THR A 249 1.21 -22.02 3.49
C THR A 249 0.95 -20.67 2.83
N SER A 250 1.14 -20.59 1.52
CA SER A 250 0.73 -19.42 0.74
C SER A 250 -0.69 -19.67 0.20
N ALA A 251 -1.55 -18.68 0.30
CA ALA A 251 -2.80 -18.71 -0.45
C ALA A 251 -2.45 -18.86 -1.95
N PRO A 252 -3.18 -19.70 -2.72
CA PRO A 252 -2.95 -19.80 -4.14
C PRO A 252 -3.02 -18.40 -4.76
N ALA A 253 -2.06 -18.10 -5.63
CA ALA A 253 -2.13 -16.87 -6.42
C ALA A 253 -3.50 -16.83 -7.11
N PRO A 254 -4.18 -15.66 -7.14
CA PRO A 254 -5.42 -15.56 -7.92
C PRO A 254 -5.15 -16.07 -9.33
N ALA A 255 -6.03 -16.92 -9.84
CA ALA A 255 -5.92 -17.44 -11.19
C ALA A 255 -5.76 -16.27 -12.16
N VAL A 256 -4.61 -16.17 -12.79
CA VAL A 256 -4.35 -15.18 -13.82
C VAL A 256 -5.00 -15.76 -15.08
N ASP A 257 -6.09 -15.17 -15.54
CA ASP A 257 -6.52 -15.38 -16.90
C ASP A 257 -5.40 -14.85 -17.79
N VAL A 258 -4.62 -15.74 -18.34
CA VAL A 258 -3.57 -15.41 -19.30
C VAL A 258 -4.29 -14.97 -20.58
N ALA A 259 -4.73 -13.72 -20.60
CA ALA A 259 -5.08 -13.09 -21.86
C ALA A 259 -3.76 -13.01 -22.66
N ALA A 260 -3.61 -13.90 -23.62
CA ALA A 260 -2.48 -13.93 -24.51
C ALA A 260 -2.44 -12.61 -25.32
N GLY A 261 -1.64 -11.65 -24.88
CA GLY A 261 -1.41 -10.41 -25.63
C GLY A 261 -0.87 -9.29 -24.75
N ALA A 262 0.21 -8.67 -25.22
CA ALA A 262 0.57 -7.34 -24.77
C ALA A 262 -0.66 -6.43 -24.91
N PRO A 263 -0.83 -5.40 -24.04
CA PRO A 263 -1.83 -4.37 -24.26
C PRO A 263 -1.65 -3.86 -25.70
N GLY A 264 -2.66 -4.06 -26.56
CA GLY A 264 -2.58 -3.60 -27.93
C GLY A 264 -2.49 -2.06 -27.94
N PRO A 265 -1.83 -1.44 -28.94
CA PRO A 265 -1.94 0.00 -29.13
C PRO A 265 -3.44 0.32 -29.26
N SER A 266 -3.93 1.26 -28.46
CA SER A 266 -5.35 1.63 -28.46
C SER A 266 -5.74 2.16 -29.83
N THR A 267 -6.49 1.36 -30.59
CA THR A 267 -7.06 1.75 -31.90
C THR A 267 -8.35 2.55 -31.77
N ASP A 268 -8.86 2.73 -30.55
CA ASP A 268 -10.05 3.55 -30.25
C ASP A 268 -9.70 4.78 -29.41
N LEU A 269 -9.23 5.83 -30.09
CA LEU A 269 -9.21 7.21 -29.60
C LEU A 269 -10.59 7.90 -29.72
N ALA A 270 -11.69 7.13 -29.68
CA ALA A 270 -13.03 7.69 -29.57
C ALA A 270 -13.61 7.24 -28.23
N GLU A 271 -13.69 8.18 -27.27
CA GLU A 271 -14.28 8.04 -25.95
C GLU A 271 -13.45 7.28 -24.87
N ALA A 272 -12.28 7.83 -24.52
CA ALA A 272 -11.87 7.75 -23.13
C ALA A 272 -12.97 8.40 -22.28
N PRO A 273 -13.58 7.73 -21.27
CA PRO A 273 -14.48 8.44 -20.37
C PRO A 273 -13.65 9.53 -19.71
N ALA A 274 -13.97 10.79 -20.06
CA ALA A 274 -13.45 11.96 -19.39
C ALA A 274 -13.51 11.65 -17.89
N ALA A 275 -12.40 11.84 -17.17
CA ALA A 275 -12.30 11.65 -15.75
C ALA A 275 -13.59 12.16 -15.13
N ALA A 276 -14.45 11.24 -14.68
CA ALA A 276 -15.75 11.56 -14.13
C ALA A 276 -15.53 12.30 -12.83
N SER A 277 -15.43 13.62 -12.91
CA SER A 277 -15.65 14.56 -11.83
C SER A 277 -17.14 14.52 -11.50
N GLY A 278 -17.57 13.54 -10.72
CA GLY A 278 -18.97 13.40 -10.37
C GLY A 278 -19.24 12.14 -9.58
N TYR A 279 -18.68 12.03 -8.36
CA TYR A 279 -19.19 11.10 -7.38
C TYR A 279 -20.51 11.66 -6.84
N SER A 280 -21.64 11.12 -7.31
CA SER A 280 -22.93 11.27 -6.66
C SER A 280 -22.98 10.25 -5.52
N PRO A 281 -23.16 10.66 -4.25
CA PRO A 281 -23.36 9.73 -3.16
C PRO A 281 -24.78 9.13 -3.27
N GLY A 282 -24.91 7.98 -3.92
CA GLY A 282 -26.20 7.33 -4.11
C GLY A 282 -26.29 6.23 -5.17
N ALA A 283 -25.22 5.96 -5.92
CA ALA A 283 -25.26 4.94 -6.98
C ALA A 283 -24.05 3.98 -6.90
N ALA A 284 -23.94 3.23 -5.81
CA ALA A 284 -22.98 2.13 -5.71
C ALA A 284 -23.62 0.91 -5.01
N HIS A 285 -24.80 0.55 -5.46
CA HIS A 285 -25.29 -0.82 -5.39
C HIS A 285 -25.39 -1.32 -6.84
N ALA A 286 -24.27 -1.57 -7.49
CA ALA A 286 -24.22 -2.46 -8.64
C ALA A 286 -24.40 -3.88 -8.12
N ALA A 287 -25.51 -4.48 -8.51
CA ALA A 287 -25.98 -5.78 -8.10
C ALA A 287 -24.92 -6.90 -8.33
N GLY A 288 -24.76 -7.76 -7.33
CA GLY A 288 -24.65 -9.19 -7.57
C GLY A 288 -23.26 -9.78 -7.76
N ASP A 289 -22.23 -9.36 -7.02
CA ASP A 289 -21.10 -10.25 -6.75
C ASP A 289 -21.31 -10.87 -5.35
N ASN A 290 -21.87 -12.08 -5.31
CA ASN A 290 -22.07 -12.88 -4.10
C ASN A 290 -20.79 -13.51 -3.57
N SER A 291 -19.62 -13.04 -4.00
CA SER A 291 -18.35 -13.51 -3.48
C SER A 291 -18.18 -13.01 -2.03
N PRO A 292 -17.75 -13.87 -1.10
CA PRO A 292 -17.51 -13.47 0.29
C PRO A 292 -16.47 -12.34 0.36
N ALA A 293 -16.60 -11.48 1.39
CA ALA A 293 -15.64 -10.40 1.64
C ALA A 293 -14.20 -10.97 1.71
N PRO A 294 -13.19 -10.31 1.13
CA PRO A 294 -11.83 -10.79 1.17
C PRO A 294 -11.31 -10.80 2.61
N ARG A 295 -10.60 -11.85 3.02
CA ARG A 295 -10.07 -12.00 4.39
C ARG A 295 -8.96 -11.00 4.73
N ALA A 296 -8.40 -10.33 3.73
CA ALA A 296 -7.34 -9.32 3.91
C ALA A 296 -7.44 -8.21 2.86
N PRO A 297 -6.96 -6.98 3.19
CA PRO A 297 -6.91 -5.88 2.25
C PRO A 297 -6.06 -6.19 1.01
N GLY A 298 -6.52 -5.75 -0.17
CA GLY A 298 -5.76 -5.88 -1.42
C GLY A 298 -5.85 -7.24 -2.10
N MET A 299 -6.82 -8.11 -1.75
CA MET A 299 -7.00 -9.42 -2.41
C MET A 299 -7.92 -9.35 -3.65
N LYS A 300 -8.98 -8.53 -3.65
CA LYS A 300 -10.10 -8.63 -4.61
C LYS A 300 -9.99 -7.74 -5.86
N TYR A 301 -9.42 -6.55 -5.75
CA TYR A 301 -9.48 -5.52 -6.80
C TYR A 301 -8.13 -5.29 -7.47
N THR A 302 -8.15 -4.69 -8.68
CA THR A 302 -6.94 -4.10 -9.28
C THR A 302 -6.44 -2.99 -8.36
N HIS A 303 -5.19 -3.08 -7.95
CA HIS A 303 -4.55 -2.16 -7.02
C HIS A 303 -3.19 -1.73 -7.56
N TYR A 304 -2.68 -0.59 -7.09
CA TYR A 304 -1.32 -0.13 -7.33
C TYR A 304 -1.04 0.28 -8.79
N ALA A 305 -2.06 0.40 -9.63
CA ALA A 305 -1.89 0.67 -11.04
C ALA A 305 -1.45 2.12 -11.30
N PRO A 306 -0.45 2.36 -12.16
CA PRO A 306 -0.22 3.66 -12.77
C PRO A 306 -1.40 4.00 -13.71
N ARG A 307 -1.43 5.25 -14.22
CA ARG A 307 -2.49 5.69 -15.16
C ARG A 307 -2.36 5.03 -16.53
N GLY A 308 -1.12 4.77 -16.96
CA GLY A 308 -0.84 4.07 -18.22
C GLY A 308 -1.05 2.57 -18.11
N ALA A 309 -1.28 1.92 -19.24
CA ALA A 309 -1.38 0.46 -19.32
C ALA A 309 -0.03 -0.19 -18.96
N LEU A 310 -0.04 -1.08 -17.95
CA LEU A 310 1.15 -1.79 -17.49
C LEU A 310 1.07 -3.27 -17.89
N GLY A 311 2.16 -3.80 -18.46
CA GLY A 311 2.37 -5.23 -18.67
C GLY A 311 3.64 -5.72 -18.00
N VAL A 312 3.64 -6.97 -17.52
CA VAL A 312 4.83 -7.63 -16.95
C VAL A 312 5.45 -8.53 -18.01
N VAL A 313 6.73 -8.34 -18.30
CA VAL A 313 7.47 -9.18 -19.26
C VAL A 313 8.29 -10.21 -18.49
N ARG A 314 8.14 -11.48 -18.85
CA ARG A 314 8.91 -12.59 -18.30
C ARG A 314 9.43 -13.49 -19.44
N GLY A 315 10.48 -14.25 -19.18
CA GLY A 315 11.02 -15.18 -20.16
C GLY A 315 12.14 -16.03 -19.58
N ALA A 316 12.66 -16.95 -20.37
CA ALA A 316 13.69 -17.89 -19.94
C ALA A 316 15.07 -17.23 -19.68
N SER A 317 15.31 -16.02 -20.20
CA SER A 317 16.54 -15.26 -19.97
C SER A 317 16.30 -13.76 -20.03
N ALA A 318 17.16 -13.00 -19.33
CA ALA A 318 17.14 -11.54 -19.36
C ALA A 318 17.26 -10.97 -20.77
N GLN A 319 18.09 -11.60 -21.62
CA GLN A 319 18.27 -11.19 -23.01
C GLN A 319 16.95 -11.27 -23.80
N ARG A 320 16.20 -12.38 -23.69
CA ARG A 320 14.91 -12.54 -24.37
C ARG A 320 13.86 -11.57 -23.85
N VAL A 321 13.84 -11.36 -22.53
CA VAL A 321 12.94 -10.38 -21.90
C VAL A 321 13.25 -8.98 -22.46
N ALA A 322 14.52 -8.59 -22.54
CA ALA A 322 14.91 -7.28 -23.04
C ALA A 322 14.59 -7.09 -24.52
N GLU A 323 14.83 -8.11 -25.36
CA GLU A 323 14.51 -8.09 -26.80
C GLU A 323 12.99 -7.93 -27.00
N ALA A 324 12.17 -8.78 -26.36
CA ALA A 324 10.72 -8.71 -26.48
C ALA A 324 10.16 -7.38 -25.99
N ALA A 325 10.65 -6.89 -24.84
CA ALA A 325 10.23 -5.61 -24.31
C ALA A 325 10.63 -4.44 -25.23
N ALA A 326 11.85 -4.44 -25.78
CA ALA A 326 12.32 -3.40 -26.68
C ALA A 326 11.48 -3.34 -27.97
N ASP A 327 11.14 -4.50 -28.56
CA ASP A 327 10.31 -4.58 -29.76
C ASP A 327 8.89 -4.03 -29.52
N LEU A 328 8.26 -4.38 -28.39
CA LEU A 328 6.95 -3.89 -28.01
C LEU A 328 6.95 -2.39 -27.70
N LEU A 329 7.94 -1.90 -26.97
CA LEU A 329 8.09 -0.48 -26.69
C LEU A 329 8.28 0.33 -27.98
N GLN A 330 9.10 -0.18 -28.91
CA GLN A 330 9.30 0.46 -30.21
C GLN A 330 8.00 0.48 -31.03
N ALA A 331 7.21 -0.62 -31.00
CA ALA A 331 5.93 -0.65 -31.67
C ALA A 331 4.94 0.36 -31.08
N ALA A 332 4.89 0.45 -29.74
CA ALA A 332 4.06 1.43 -29.02
C ALA A 332 4.48 2.89 -29.34
N GLN A 333 5.78 3.17 -29.38
CA GLN A 333 6.31 4.50 -29.79
C GLN A 333 5.88 4.88 -31.21
N ARG A 334 5.93 3.91 -32.16
CA ARG A 334 5.45 4.12 -33.54
C ARG A 334 3.94 4.40 -33.61
N ALA A 335 3.19 3.86 -32.65
CA ALA A 335 1.75 4.14 -32.50
C ALA A 335 1.45 5.47 -31.78
N GLY A 336 2.48 6.21 -31.34
CA GLY A 336 2.32 7.51 -30.67
C GLY A 336 2.19 7.42 -29.15
N GLU A 337 2.39 6.24 -28.55
CA GLU A 337 2.35 6.07 -27.10
C GLU A 337 3.59 6.67 -26.41
N ILE A 338 3.40 7.21 -25.22
CA ILE A 338 4.51 7.58 -24.32
C ILE A 338 4.90 6.35 -23.54
N THR A 339 6.10 5.83 -23.80
CA THR A 339 6.52 4.53 -23.27
C THR A 339 7.26 4.64 -21.95
N GLY A 340 6.99 3.67 -21.06
CA GLY A 340 7.69 3.47 -19.79
C GLY A 340 8.35 2.09 -19.71
N LEU A 341 9.52 2.00 -19.11
CA LEU A 341 10.23 0.75 -18.84
C LEU A 341 10.69 0.69 -17.39
N LEU A 342 10.24 -0.35 -16.67
CA LEU A 342 10.70 -0.70 -15.34
C LEU A 342 11.64 -1.90 -15.45
N LEU A 343 12.90 -1.73 -15.05
CA LEU A 343 13.95 -2.74 -15.20
C LEU A 343 14.77 -2.90 -13.92
N PHE A 344 15.61 -3.93 -13.90
CA PHE A 344 16.65 -4.11 -12.89
C PHE A 344 18.01 -3.65 -13.44
N GLU A 345 18.90 -3.20 -12.55
CA GLU A 345 20.15 -2.54 -12.94
C GLU A 345 21.06 -3.46 -13.76
N GLU A 346 21.09 -4.76 -13.46
CA GLU A 346 21.84 -5.77 -14.19
C GLU A 346 21.44 -5.88 -15.67
N HIS A 347 20.19 -5.56 -15.98
CA HIS A 347 19.64 -5.70 -17.33
C HIS A 347 19.72 -4.41 -18.16
N ARG A 348 20.06 -3.27 -17.54
CA ARG A 348 20.09 -1.96 -18.19
C ARG A 348 20.89 -1.97 -19.51
N ALA A 349 22.03 -2.66 -19.53
CA ALA A 349 22.89 -2.75 -20.72
C ALA A 349 22.31 -3.59 -21.86
N LEU A 350 21.27 -4.37 -21.61
CA LEU A 350 20.57 -5.18 -22.62
C LEU A 350 19.59 -4.33 -23.45
N TYR A 351 19.23 -3.15 -22.98
CA TYR A 351 18.30 -2.25 -23.66
C TYR A 351 19.04 -1.15 -24.42
N PRO A 352 18.53 -0.76 -25.60
CA PRO A 352 19.04 0.42 -26.29
C PRO A 352 18.79 1.68 -25.47
N ALA A 353 19.64 2.71 -25.62
CA ALA A 353 19.57 3.95 -24.84
C ALA A 353 18.22 4.68 -24.96
N ASN A 354 17.49 4.45 -26.04
CA ASN A 354 16.19 5.05 -26.34
C ASN A 354 15.03 4.02 -26.27
N ALA A 355 15.19 2.96 -25.50
CA ALA A 355 14.19 1.87 -25.39
C ALA A 355 12.80 2.40 -24.98
N ALA A 356 12.75 3.38 -24.08
CA ALA A 356 11.50 4.00 -23.64
C ALA A 356 11.70 5.50 -23.37
N ALA A 357 10.61 6.26 -23.39
CA ALA A 357 10.61 7.69 -23.04
C ALA A 357 10.92 7.92 -21.55
N CYS A 358 10.50 6.99 -20.70
CA CYS A 358 10.81 6.98 -19.26
C CYS A 358 11.35 5.61 -18.85
N VAL A 359 12.58 5.55 -18.36
CA VAL A 359 13.20 4.32 -17.85
C VAL A 359 13.47 4.48 -16.36
N VAL A 360 12.96 3.56 -15.57
CA VAL A 360 13.14 3.53 -14.11
C VAL A 360 13.75 2.20 -13.71
N SER A 361 14.79 2.24 -12.87
CA SER A 361 15.38 1.05 -12.27
C SER A 361 14.78 0.77 -10.90
N LEU A 362 14.52 -0.50 -10.59
CA LEU A 362 14.19 -0.97 -9.25
C LEU A 362 15.43 -1.27 -8.39
N GLY A 363 16.64 -1.01 -8.90
CA GLY A 363 17.88 -1.38 -8.23
C GLY A 363 18.36 -2.76 -8.67
N SER A 364 19.17 -3.40 -7.83
CA SER A 364 19.78 -4.71 -8.13
C SER A 364 18.83 -5.87 -7.79
N LEU A 365 18.82 -6.91 -8.62
CA LEU A 365 18.18 -8.19 -8.32
C LEU A 365 18.78 -8.88 -7.09
N ALA A 366 20.05 -8.59 -6.78
CA ALA A 366 20.71 -9.10 -5.58
C ALA A 366 20.29 -8.39 -4.28
N SER A 367 19.62 -7.23 -4.41
CA SER A 367 19.12 -6.40 -3.29
C SER A 367 17.62 -6.14 -3.44
N PRO A 368 16.76 -7.17 -3.31
CA PRO A 368 15.32 -7.03 -3.53
C PRO A 368 14.65 -6.01 -2.58
N GLU A 369 15.29 -5.67 -1.46
CA GLU A 369 14.87 -4.62 -0.54
C GLU A 369 14.87 -3.23 -1.20
N GLU A 370 15.82 -2.96 -2.10
CA GLU A 370 15.86 -1.71 -2.88
C GLU A 370 14.69 -1.65 -3.85
N GLY A 371 14.42 -2.77 -4.53
CA GLY A 371 13.29 -2.91 -5.44
C GLY A 371 11.94 -2.73 -4.72
N ALA A 372 11.79 -3.36 -3.55
CA ALA A 372 10.61 -3.22 -2.73
C ALA A 372 10.37 -1.76 -2.31
N ARG A 373 11.42 -1.07 -1.85
CA ARG A 373 11.37 0.33 -1.42
C ARG A 373 11.03 1.29 -2.55
N SER A 374 11.52 0.99 -3.76
CA SER A 374 11.41 1.88 -4.92
C SER A 374 10.15 1.67 -5.74
N LEU A 375 9.49 0.51 -5.64
CA LEU A 375 8.42 0.07 -6.55
C LEU A 375 7.31 1.12 -6.75
N TYR A 376 6.69 1.60 -5.67
CA TYR A 376 5.57 2.52 -5.79
C TYR A 376 5.98 3.91 -6.27
N ALA A 377 7.15 4.39 -5.86
CA ALA A 377 7.70 5.64 -6.39
C ALA A 377 7.99 5.52 -7.89
N ALA A 378 8.51 4.36 -8.35
CA ALA A 378 8.73 4.06 -9.75
C ALA A 378 7.43 4.08 -10.56
N LEU A 379 6.38 3.44 -10.06
CA LEU A 379 5.05 3.47 -10.72
C LEU A 379 4.47 4.88 -10.80
N ARG A 380 4.64 5.72 -9.76
CA ARG A 380 4.23 7.14 -9.78
C ARG A 380 5.09 7.96 -10.74
N ARG A 381 6.36 7.62 -10.90
CA ARG A 381 7.24 8.29 -11.85
C ARG A 381 6.75 8.17 -13.31
N PHE A 382 6.12 7.04 -13.66
CA PHE A 382 5.48 6.89 -14.97
C PHE A 382 4.27 7.81 -15.12
N ASP A 383 3.47 8.00 -14.07
CA ASP A 383 2.36 8.96 -14.06
C ASP A 383 2.86 10.41 -14.27
N GLU A 384 3.95 10.79 -13.61
CA GLU A 384 4.59 12.10 -13.77
C GLU A 384 5.15 12.31 -15.18
N ALA A 385 5.70 11.26 -15.79
CA ALA A 385 6.21 11.27 -17.15
C ALA A 385 5.09 11.21 -18.22
N GLY A 386 3.83 11.01 -17.80
CA GLY A 386 2.69 10.85 -18.71
C GLY A 386 2.74 9.57 -19.54
N ALA A 387 3.44 8.54 -19.05
CA ALA A 387 3.56 7.27 -19.76
C ALA A 387 2.20 6.60 -19.91
N THR A 388 1.88 6.19 -21.14
CA THR A 388 0.59 5.57 -21.51
C THR A 388 0.72 4.07 -21.71
N TYR A 389 1.93 3.59 -22.10
CA TYR A 389 2.27 2.19 -22.30
C TYR A 389 3.53 1.84 -21.50
N ILE A 390 3.42 0.95 -20.53
CA ILE A 390 4.49 0.64 -19.57
C ILE A 390 4.76 -0.85 -19.58
N LEU A 391 6.03 -1.23 -19.65
CA LEU A 391 6.47 -2.60 -19.44
C LEU A 391 7.39 -2.69 -18.21
N ALA A 392 7.19 -3.74 -17.41
CA ALA A 392 7.99 -4.05 -16.24
C ALA A 392 8.62 -5.44 -16.38
N GLU A 393 9.90 -5.55 -16.09
CA GLU A 393 10.56 -6.86 -15.99
C GLU A 393 10.04 -7.63 -14.78
N ALA A 394 9.87 -8.94 -14.94
CA ALA A 394 9.65 -9.84 -13.82
C ALA A 394 10.93 -10.04 -13.00
N CYS A 395 10.79 -10.24 -11.68
CA CYS A 395 11.86 -10.68 -10.81
C CYS A 395 11.56 -12.09 -10.24
N PRO A 396 12.53 -12.75 -9.58
CA PRO A 396 12.31 -14.06 -8.95
C PRO A 396 11.18 -14.03 -7.92
N ASP A 397 10.30 -15.05 -7.95
CA ASP A 397 9.16 -15.23 -7.05
C ASP A 397 9.56 -15.86 -5.70
N THR A 398 10.66 -15.39 -5.11
CA THR A 398 11.19 -15.87 -3.81
C THR A 398 11.47 -14.69 -2.88
N GLY A 399 11.36 -14.91 -1.59
CA GLY A 399 11.61 -13.87 -0.59
C GLY A 399 10.75 -12.62 -0.85
N LEU A 400 11.38 -11.44 -0.80
CA LEU A 400 10.73 -10.16 -1.13
C LEU A 400 10.33 -10.03 -2.61
N GLY A 401 10.98 -10.76 -3.51
CA GLY A 401 10.61 -10.78 -4.94
C GLY A 401 9.18 -11.25 -5.14
N LEU A 402 8.69 -12.22 -4.34
CA LEU A 402 7.29 -12.63 -4.34
C LEU A 402 6.33 -11.46 -4.02
N ALA A 403 6.70 -10.61 -3.07
CA ALA A 403 5.90 -9.45 -2.71
C ALA A 403 5.92 -8.38 -3.81
N ILE A 404 7.07 -8.13 -4.44
CA ILE A 404 7.22 -7.23 -5.60
C ILE A 404 6.34 -7.72 -6.74
N MET A 405 6.48 -8.99 -7.13
CA MET A 405 5.69 -9.59 -8.21
C MET A 405 4.18 -9.56 -7.93
N ASN A 406 3.77 -9.82 -6.69
CA ASN A 406 2.36 -9.72 -6.30
C ASN A 406 1.80 -8.30 -6.58
N ARG A 407 2.58 -7.23 -6.34
CA ARG A 407 2.18 -5.84 -6.60
C ARG A 407 2.20 -5.52 -8.10
N LEU A 408 3.24 -5.91 -8.81
CA LEU A 408 3.34 -5.71 -10.26
C LEU A 408 2.21 -6.41 -11.01
N MET A 409 1.91 -7.66 -10.68
CA MET A 409 0.82 -8.41 -11.30
C MET A 409 -0.55 -7.76 -11.05
N LYS A 410 -0.79 -7.23 -9.84
CA LYS A 410 -2.01 -6.48 -9.54
C LYS A 410 -2.07 -5.13 -10.26
N ALA A 411 -0.95 -4.43 -10.36
CA ALA A 411 -0.84 -3.17 -11.10
C ALA A 411 -1.05 -3.38 -12.61
N ALA A 412 -0.60 -4.50 -13.13
CA ALA A 412 -0.78 -4.91 -14.53
C ALA A 412 -2.17 -5.49 -14.84
N GLY A 413 -3.06 -5.64 -13.82
CA GLY A 413 -4.35 -6.30 -14.02
C GLY A 413 -4.23 -7.73 -14.54
N GLY A 414 -3.09 -8.41 -14.26
CA GLY A 414 -2.79 -9.75 -14.75
C GLY A 414 -2.17 -9.81 -16.15
N THR A 415 -1.91 -8.68 -16.81
CA THR A 415 -1.31 -8.64 -18.15
C THR A 415 0.15 -9.10 -18.10
N VAL A 416 0.44 -10.22 -18.77
CA VAL A 416 1.77 -10.80 -18.86
C VAL A 416 2.16 -11.00 -20.33
N VAL A 417 3.40 -10.62 -20.64
CA VAL A 417 4.07 -10.92 -21.90
C VAL A 417 5.09 -12.01 -21.66
N ASP A 418 4.93 -13.13 -22.35
CA ASP A 418 5.88 -14.24 -22.28
C ASP A 418 6.87 -14.14 -23.45
N ALA A 419 8.16 -13.97 -23.14
CA ALA A 419 9.23 -13.82 -24.10
C ALA A 419 9.89 -15.17 -24.48
N GLY A 420 9.32 -16.29 -24.06
CA GLY A 420 9.78 -17.63 -24.38
C GLY A 420 10.94 -18.16 -23.55
#